data_cabaa7111240be90e00d671db6399a86
#
_entry.id   cabaa7111240be90e00d671db6399a86
#
_cell.length_a   1.000
_cell.length_b   1.000
_cell.length_c   1.000
_cell.angle_alpha   90.00
_cell.angle_beta   90.00
_cell.angle_gamma   90.00
#
_symmetry.space_group_name_H-M   'P 1'
#
loop_
_entity.id
_entity.type
_entity.pdbx_description
1 polymer ?
#
loop_
_entity_poly.entity_id
_entity_poly.type
_entity_poly.pdbx_seq_one_letter_code
_entity_poly.pdbx_strand_id
1 'polypeptide(L)'
;MELNETFESQINRSDYKILIVDDVVSNVLLLKILLTNEKFQVCTASNGKQCIEVAQNEHPDLILLDVMMPDLNGFDTAVILKKDPTTQEIPIIFLTALNNPNDLVKGFQVGANDFLTKPFNKEELVMRVMHQIQLVAAKRIIVRQNEELKRTISNRDKMYSVIAHDLRSPMASIRMVLNLAVNVVSPETVGDEIFGLLDKANRESEETHDLLDNLLKWTKSQTGRLNVVYQDIDLDDIVPGVVDIFKMIAEMKKIDLKYLPADEKLTVHGDNDMIKTIIRNLLSNAVKFTPEGKSVEVFYKREGDFARINVRDHGICIDPERVGSIFHTGETTYATGGEEGSGLGLQLCQDFARKNGGEAQVESTLGEGSTFSFTIPLKKEA
;
A
#
# COMPACT_ATOMS: atom_id res chain seq x y z
N MET A 1 32.70 -4.06 -7.69
CA MET A 1 33.20 -3.82 -9.03
C MET A 1 32.35 -4.56 -10.06
N GLU A 2 32.06 -5.82 -9.92
CA GLU A 2 31.28 -6.64 -10.91
C GLU A 2 29.84 -6.14 -11.19
N LEU A 3 29.13 -5.54 -10.22
CA LEU A 3 27.78 -5.03 -10.43
C LEU A 3 27.72 -3.78 -11.32
N ASN A 4 28.76 -2.93 -11.31
CA ASN A 4 28.82 -1.73 -12.14
C ASN A 4 29.15 -2.09 -13.61
N GLU A 5 30.06 -3.03 -13.85
CA GLU A 5 30.42 -3.47 -15.21
C GLU A 5 29.21 -4.12 -15.93
N THR A 6 28.36 -4.83 -15.18
CA THR A 6 27.16 -5.46 -15.74
C THR A 6 26.08 -4.44 -16.13
N PHE A 7 25.94 -3.35 -15.39
CA PHE A 7 24.96 -2.30 -15.69
C PHE A 7 25.40 -1.41 -16.86
N GLU A 8 26.69 -1.07 -16.93
CA GLU A 8 27.25 -0.31 -18.06
C GLU A 8 27.11 -1.03 -19.40
N SER A 9 27.26 -2.33 -19.40
CA SER A 9 27.11 -3.15 -20.62
C SER A 9 25.66 -3.23 -21.13
N GLN A 10 24.67 -2.90 -20.30
CA GLN A 10 23.25 -2.91 -20.66
C GLN A 10 22.75 -1.57 -21.24
N ILE A 11 23.54 -0.49 -21.11
CA ILE A 11 23.15 0.82 -21.62
C ILE A 11 23.54 0.93 -23.09
N ASN A 12 22.54 0.92 -23.97
CA ASN A 12 22.77 1.22 -25.38
C ASN A 12 22.82 2.76 -25.55
N ARG A 13 24.02 3.29 -25.76
CA ARG A 13 24.29 4.74 -25.86
C ARG A 13 23.49 5.41 -26.96
N SER A 14 23.13 4.70 -28.04
CA SER A 14 22.33 5.22 -29.15
C SER A 14 20.90 5.56 -28.77
N ASP A 15 20.43 5.10 -27.62
CA ASP A 15 19.07 5.38 -27.11
C ASP A 15 18.99 6.72 -26.33
N TYR A 16 20.14 7.39 -26.14
CA TYR A 16 20.25 8.61 -25.37
C TYR A 16 20.66 9.80 -26.23
N LYS A 17 19.95 10.92 -26.06
CA LYS A 17 20.15 12.15 -26.78
C LYS A 17 20.77 13.21 -25.89
N ILE A 18 21.86 13.84 -26.34
CA ILE A 18 22.60 14.87 -25.61
C ILE A 18 22.46 16.20 -26.35
N LEU A 19 21.98 17.23 -25.66
CA LEU A 19 21.96 18.59 -26.18
C LEU A 19 23.26 19.30 -25.81
N ILE A 20 23.97 19.81 -26.80
CA ILE A 20 25.17 20.63 -26.65
C ILE A 20 24.81 22.10 -26.89
N VAL A 21 25.15 22.94 -25.92
CA VAL A 21 24.85 24.37 -25.97
C VAL A 21 26.13 25.15 -25.72
N ASP A 22 26.63 25.86 -26.72
CA ASP A 22 27.82 26.72 -26.68
C ASP A 22 27.70 27.73 -27.82
N ASP A 23 28.06 28.99 -27.58
CA ASP A 23 28.03 30.05 -28.61
C ASP A 23 29.22 29.97 -29.58
N VAL A 24 30.26 29.22 -29.21
CA VAL A 24 31.44 28.99 -30.02
C VAL A 24 31.31 27.77 -30.88
N VAL A 25 31.11 27.91 -32.18
CA VAL A 25 30.87 26.82 -33.16
C VAL A 25 31.93 25.71 -33.09
N SER A 26 33.20 26.04 -32.87
CA SER A 26 34.27 25.04 -32.77
C SER A 26 34.12 24.14 -31.55
N ASN A 27 33.62 24.65 -30.42
CA ASN A 27 33.33 23.84 -29.23
C ASN A 27 32.18 22.87 -29.49
N VAL A 28 31.10 23.37 -30.08
CA VAL A 28 29.95 22.54 -30.47
C VAL A 28 30.37 21.39 -31.40
N LEU A 29 31.20 21.72 -32.41
CA LEU A 29 31.67 20.73 -33.38
C LEU A 29 32.55 19.65 -32.71
N LEU A 30 33.47 20.10 -31.85
CA LEU A 30 34.35 19.17 -31.11
C LEU A 30 33.54 18.21 -30.23
N LEU A 31 32.66 18.76 -29.40
CA LEU A 31 31.80 17.95 -28.51
C LEU A 31 30.90 17.01 -29.29
N LYS A 32 30.32 17.49 -30.41
CA LYS A 32 29.50 16.66 -31.29
C LYS A 32 30.29 15.48 -31.88
N ILE A 33 31.50 15.72 -32.37
CA ILE A 33 32.35 14.63 -32.88
C ILE A 33 32.67 13.63 -31.78
N LEU A 34 33.09 14.09 -30.59
CA LEU A 34 33.45 13.23 -29.47
C LEU A 34 32.26 12.33 -29.05
N LEU A 35 31.07 12.92 -28.86
CA LEU A 35 29.90 12.18 -28.39
C LEU A 35 29.28 11.28 -29.46
N THR A 36 29.33 11.70 -30.74
CA THR A 36 28.87 10.83 -31.85
C THR A 36 29.78 9.62 -32.03
N ASN A 37 31.11 9.78 -31.86
CA ASN A 37 32.04 8.66 -31.84
C ASN A 37 31.79 7.67 -30.71
N GLU A 38 31.26 8.16 -29.58
CA GLU A 38 30.80 7.32 -28.45
C GLU A 38 29.37 6.78 -28.67
N LYS A 39 28.78 6.97 -29.87
CA LYS A 39 27.46 6.49 -30.29
C LYS A 39 26.26 7.16 -29.62
N PHE A 40 26.42 8.35 -29.02
CA PHE A 40 25.29 9.12 -28.54
C PHE A 40 24.56 9.85 -29.68
N GLN A 41 23.25 10.05 -29.56
CA GLN A 41 22.52 11.00 -30.39
C GLN A 41 22.82 12.43 -29.89
N VAL A 42 23.02 13.36 -30.81
CA VAL A 42 23.42 14.73 -30.47
C VAL A 42 22.54 15.74 -31.17
N CYS A 43 21.94 16.65 -30.42
CA CYS A 43 21.36 17.89 -30.92
C CYS A 43 22.14 19.10 -30.38
N THR A 44 22.02 20.26 -31.00
CA THR A 44 22.85 21.44 -30.71
C THR A 44 22.02 22.70 -30.63
N ALA A 45 22.46 23.63 -29.77
CA ALA A 45 21.94 24.99 -29.71
C ALA A 45 23.10 25.99 -29.58
N SER A 46 22.95 27.20 -30.08
CA SER A 46 23.99 28.22 -30.10
C SER A 46 23.83 29.32 -29.02
N ASN A 47 22.76 29.29 -28.24
CA ASN A 47 22.48 30.24 -27.15
C ASN A 47 21.40 29.69 -26.20
N GLY A 48 21.19 30.41 -25.08
CA GLY A 48 20.24 29.96 -24.04
C GLY A 48 18.77 29.89 -24.50
N LYS A 49 18.32 30.80 -25.38
CA LYS A 49 16.94 30.79 -25.91
C LYS A 49 16.70 29.55 -26.75
N GLN A 50 17.59 29.28 -27.69
CA GLN A 50 17.53 28.08 -28.53
C GLN A 50 17.67 26.79 -27.70
N CYS A 51 18.49 26.83 -26.63
CA CYS A 51 18.59 25.71 -25.69
C CYS A 51 17.22 25.34 -25.11
N ILE A 52 16.46 26.33 -24.61
CA ILE A 52 15.14 26.10 -24.01
C ILE A 52 14.18 25.50 -25.07
N GLU A 53 14.14 26.09 -26.25
CA GLU A 53 13.28 25.65 -27.36
C GLU A 53 13.61 24.20 -27.78
N VAL A 54 14.88 23.88 -27.98
CA VAL A 54 15.33 22.54 -28.35
C VAL A 54 15.07 21.54 -27.22
N ALA A 55 15.29 21.91 -25.96
CA ALA A 55 15.03 21.05 -24.81
C ALA A 55 13.55 20.67 -24.70
N GLN A 56 12.65 21.63 -24.94
CA GLN A 56 11.20 21.41 -24.92
C GLN A 56 10.71 20.55 -26.09
N ASN A 57 11.30 20.69 -27.28
CA ASN A 57 10.84 19.97 -28.48
C ASN A 57 11.49 18.59 -28.62
N GLU A 58 12.78 18.46 -28.32
CA GLU A 58 13.58 17.27 -28.58
C GLU A 58 13.73 16.34 -27.36
N HIS A 59 13.38 16.84 -26.16
CA HIS A 59 13.45 16.11 -24.90
C HIS A 59 14.78 15.34 -24.70
N PRO A 60 15.93 16.04 -24.68
CA PRO A 60 17.22 15.37 -24.51
C PRO A 60 17.36 14.73 -23.13
N ASP A 61 18.22 13.71 -23.05
CA ASP A 61 18.51 12.98 -21.82
C ASP A 61 19.57 13.65 -20.93
N LEU A 62 20.32 14.57 -21.52
CA LEU A 62 21.38 15.34 -20.87
C LEU A 62 21.62 16.63 -21.63
N ILE A 63 21.89 17.72 -20.92
CA ILE A 63 22.29 19.01 -21.50
C ILE A 63 23.73 19.32 -21.07
N LEU A 64 24.61 19.54 -22.05
CA LEU A 64 25.91 20.17 -21.84
C LEU A 64 25.75 21.63 -22.13
N LEU A 65 25.86 22.51 -21.13
CA LEU A 65 25.49 23.92 -21.21
C LEU A 65 26.67 24.80 -20.88
N ASP A 66 27.11 25.63 -21.84
CA ASP A 66 28.10 26.64 -21.57
C ASP A 66 27.57 27.71 -20.60
N VAL A 67 28.39 28.07 -19.62
CA VAL A 67 28.08 29.12 -18.66
C VAL A 67 28.14 30.50 -19.29
N MET A 68 29.14 30.75 -20.13
CA MET A 68 29.47 32.08 -20.67
C MET A 68 28.91 32.22 -22.08
N MET A 69 27.63 32.58 -22.19
CA MET A 69 26.98 32.87 -23.47
C MET A 69 26.44 34.32 -23.48
N PRO A 70 26.36 34.95 -24.67
CA PRO A 70 25.73 36.26 -24.80
C PRO A 70 24.22 36.20 -24.56
N ASP A 71 23.61 37.32 -24.21
CA ASP A 71 22.17 37.53 -23.94
C ASP A 71 21.65 36.79 -22.73
N LEU A 72 21.53 35.47 -22.84
CA LEU A 72 21.06 34.56 -21.78
C LEU A 72 22.18 33.60 -21.42
N ASN A 73 22.84 33.82 -20.28
CA ASN A 73 23.93 32.97 -19.82
C ASN A 73 23.45 31.59 -19.39
N GLY A 74 24.38 30.64 -19.18
CA GLY A 74 24.05 29.26 -18.82
C GLY A 74 23.31 29.11 -17.49
N PHE A 75 23.67 29.93 -16.47
CA PHE A 75 22.97 29.86 -15.16
C PHE A 75 21.50 30.26 -15.27
N ASP A 76 21.23 31.39 -15.95
CA ASP A 76 19.86 31.87 -16.14
C ASP A 76 19.05 30.90 -17.02
N THR A 77 19.69 30.32 -18.04
CA THR A 77 19.09 29.25 -18.88
C THR A 77 18.71 28.04 -18.01
N ALA A 78 19.59 27.57 -17.13
CA ALA A 78 19.33 26.45 -16.23
C ALA A 78 18.17 26.73 -15.27
N VAL A 79 18.08 27.95 -14.72
CA VAL A 79 16.95 28.37 -13.86
C VAL A 79 15.61 28.23 -14.59
N ILE A 80 15.57 28.65 -15.87
CA ILE A 80 14.34 28.53 -16.67
C ILE A 80 14.01 27.07 -16.94
N LEU A 81 14.97 26.25 -17.37
CA LEU A 81 14.78 24.83 -17.62
C LEU A 81 14.32 24.07 -16.37
N LYS A 82 14.87 24.41 -15.18
CA LYS A 82 14.51 23.75 -13.92
C LYS A 82 13.16 24.18 -13.34
N LYS A 83 12.58 25.27 -13.83
CA LYS A 83 11.22 25.71 -13.48
C LYS A 83 10.13 25.13 -14.39
N ASP A 84 10.48 24.67 -15.57
CA ASP A 84 9.52 24.09 -16.52
C ASP A 84 9.31 22.59 -16.24
N PRO A 85 8.07 22.14 -15.98
CA PRO A 85 7.76 20.74 -15.73
C PRO A 85 8.23 19.76 -16.83
N THR A 86 8.38 20.21 -18.05
CA THR A 86 8.78 19.36 -19.19
C THR A 86 10.29 19.15 -19.29
N THR A 87 11.08 20.06 -18.69
CA THR A 87 12.55 20.07 -18.78
C THR A 87 13.26 20.00 -17.44
N GLN A 88 12.55 20.20 -16.32
CA GLN A 88 13.15 20.26 -14.96
C GLN A 88 13.95 19.02 -14.57
N GLU A 89 13.56 17.85 -15.07
CA GLU A 89 14.18 16.57 -14.73
C GLU A 89 15.42 16.26 -15.59
N ILE A 90 15.67 17.03 -16.66
CA ILE A 90 16.82 16.80 -17.54
C ILE A 90 18.10 17.21 -16.79
N PRO A 91 19.08 16.32 -16.62
CA PRO A 91 20.35 16.68 -15.99
C PRO A 91 21.13 17.69 -16.83
N ILE A 92 21.84 18.59 -16.14
CA ILE A 92 22.65 19.64 -16.76
C ILE A 92 24.09 19.49 -16.28
N ILE A 93 25.04 19.40 -17.21
CA ILE A 93 26.48 19.54 -16.96
C ILE A 93 26.88 20.92 -17.49
N PHE A 94 27.39 21.79 -16.62
CA PHE A 94 27.93 23.07 -17.07
C PHE A 94 29.31 22.91 -17.67
N LEU A 95 29.52 23.57 -18.81
CA LEU A 95 30.83 23.77 -19.44
C LEU A 95 31.38 25.12 -19.01
N THR A 96 32.51 25.18 -18.33
CA THR A 96 33.00 26.42 -17.73
C THR A 96 34.51 26.58 -17.88
N ALA A 97 34.96 27.80 -18.13
CA ALA A 97 36.37 28.19 -18.00
C ALA A 97 36.69 28.69 -16.56
N LEU A 98 35.68 28.72 -15.68
CA LEU A 98 35.78 29.36 -14.37
C LEU A 98 36.31 28.38 -13.33
N ASN A 99 37.45 28.75 -12.74
CA ASN A 99 38.03 28.05 -11.58
C ASN A 99 37.63 28.71 -10.24
N ASN A 100 36.57 29.56 -10.24
CA ASN A 100 36.14 30.25 -9.04
C ASN A 100 35.18 29.35 -8.24
N PRO A 101 35.49 29.02 -6.97
CA PRO A 101 34.62 28.24 -6.12
C PRO A 101 33.18 28.76 -5.97
N ASN A 102 33.00 30.08 -6.02
CA ASN A 102 31.67 30.70 -5.91
C ASN A 102 30.77 30.41 -7.11
N ASP A 103 31.31 30.26 -8.31
CA ASP A 103 30.54 29.92 -9.51
C ASP A 103 30.10 28.45 -9.51
N LEU A 104 30.91 27.56 -8.96
CA LEU A 104 30.55 26.17 -8.74
C LEU A 104 29.37 26.05 -7.75
N VAL A 105 29.44 26.78 -6.62
CA VAL A 105 28.35 26.79 -5.62
C VAL A 105 27.07 27.35 -6.24
N LYS A 106 27.16 28.45 -6.98
CA LYS A 106 26.02 29.06 -7.69
C LYS A 106 25.38 28.05 -8.67
N GLY A 107 26.20 27.36 -9.43
CA GLY A 107 25.68 26.38 -10.41
C GLY A 107 24.94 25.21 -9.77
N PHE A 108 25.43 24.64 -8.67
CA PHE A 108 24.66 23.61 -7.92
C PHE A 108 23.36 24.17 -7.34
N GLN A 109 23.35 25.43 -6.87
CA GLN A 109 22.14 26.07 -6.37
C GLN A 109 21.06 26.26 -7.44
N VAL A 110 21.43 26.46 -8.70
CA VAL A 110 20.49 26.59 -9.83
C VAL A 110 20.09 25.23 -10.43
N GLY A 111 20.58 24.12 -9.86
CA GLY A 111 20.17 22.77 -10.22
C GLY A 111 21.07 22.04 -11.22
N ALA A 112 22.33 22.46 -11.35
CA ALA A 112 23.32 21.67 -12.11
C ALA A 112 23.59 20.31 -11.44
N ASN A 113 23.81 19.31 -12.27
CA ASN A 113 24.16 17.96 -11.83
C ASN A 113 25.66 17.73 -11.80
N ASP A 114 26.42 18.45 -12.64
CA ASP A 114 27.88 18.35 -12.69
C ASP A 114 28.50 19.54 -13.46
N PHE A 115 29.83 19.62 -13.48
CA PHE A 115 30.64 20.62 -14.18
C PHE A 115 31.77 19.99 -14.97
N LEU A 116 32.11 20.57 -16.09
CA LEU A 116 33.25 20.22 -16.89
C LEU A 116 34.06 21.51 -17.25
N THR A 117 35.34 21.50 -16.90
CA THR A 117 36.21 22.68 -17.16
C THR A 117 36.76 22.65 -18.59
N LYS A 118 36.80 23.83 -19.22
CA LYS A 118 37.48 24.07 -20.51
C LYS A 118 38.99 24.36 -20.27
N PRO A 119 39.92 23.81 -21.06
CA PRO A 119 39.72 22.91 -22.21
C PRO A 119 39.35 21.50 -21.79
N PHE A 120 38.49 20.83 -22.57
CA PHE A 120 37.95 19.51 -22.24
C PHE A 120 38.97 18.41 -22.44
N ASN A 121 39.11 17.54 -21.48
CA ASN A 121 39.69 16.22 -21.66
C ASN A 121 38.60 15.25 -22.16
N LYS A 122 38.90 14.44 -23.20
CA LYS A 122 37.94 13.47 -23.79
C LYS A 122 37.48 12.46 -22.76
N GLU A 123 38.41 11.90 -22.00
CA GLU A 123 38.12 10.86 -21.02
C GLU A 123 37.25 11.39 -19.90
N GLU A 124 37.52 12.62 -19.41
CA GLU A 124 36.70 13.26 -18.37
C GLU A 124 35.30 13.56 -18.88
N LEU A 125 35.15 14.14 -20.09
CA LEU A 125 33.85 14.40 -20.71
C LEU A 125 33.01 13.12 -20.79
N VAL A 126 33.58 12.05 -21.36
CA VAL A 126 32.88 10.79 -21.55
C VAL A 126 32.49 10.17 -20.21
N MET A 127 33.37 10.19 -19.22
CA MET A 127 33.10 9.67 -17.89
C MET A 127 31.95 10.43 -17.21
N ARG A 128 31.92 11.76 -17.22
CA ARG A 128 30.87 12.57 -16.63
C ARG A 128 29.52 12.39 -17.34
N VAL A 129 29.52 12.37 -18.68
CA VAL A 129 28.35 12.10 -19.49
C VAL A 129 27.80 10.72 -19.15
N MET A 130 28.64 9.68 -19.16
CA MET A 130 28.22 8.32 -18.84
C MET A 130 27.63 8.21 -17.43
N HIS A 131 28.25 8.87 -16.44
CA HIS A 131 27.71 8.87 -15.08
C HIS A 131 26.30 9.47 -15.02
N GLN A 132 26.04 10.59 -15.69
CA GLN A 132 24.70 11.17 -15.73
C GLN A 132 23.70 10.29 -16.50
N ILE A 133 24.11 9.70 -17.63
CA ILE A 133 23.27 8.79 -18.40
C ILE A 133 22.94 7.53 -17.61
N GLN A 134 23.87 6.99 -16.80
CA GLN A 134 23.60 5.86 -15.89
C GLN A 134 22.50 6.20 -14.87
N LEU A 135 22.53 7.41 -14.29
CA LEU A 135 21.51 7.86 -13.36
C LEU A 135 20.14 8.00 -14.05
N VAL A 136 20.11 8.54 -15.27
CA VAL A 136 18.88 8.64 -16.08
C VAL A 136 18.33 7.22 -16.40
N ALA A 137 19.19 6.31 -16.82
CA ALA A 137 18.82 4.92 -17.11
C ALA A 137 18.25 4.21 -15.88
N ALA A 138 18.93 4.29 -14.74
CA ALA A 138 18.46 3.71 -13.49
C ALA A 138 17.10 4.25 -13.07
N LYS A 139 16.90 5.58 -13.15
CA LYS A 139 15.62 6.23 -12.86
C LYS A 139 14.50 5.72 -13.78
N ARG A 140 14.75 5.58 -15.09
CA ARG A 140 13.77 5.04 -16.06
C ARG A 140 13.38 3.60 -15.72
N ILE A 141 14.35 2.75 -15.37
CA ILE A 141 14.08 1.36 -14.98
C ILE A 141 13.21 1.30 -13.73
N ILE A 142 13.53 2.09 -12.69
CA ILE A 142 12.76 2.14 -11.45
C ILE A 142 11.32 2.60 -11.71
N VAL A 143 11.13 3.65 -12.49
CA VAL A 143 9.78 4.15 -12.84
C VAL A 143 8.99 3.08 -13.57
N ARG A 144 9.58 2.45 -14.58
CA ARG A 144 8.93 1.38 -15.36
C ARG A 144 8.54 0.18 -14.48
N GLN A 145 9.45 -0.30 -13.64
CA GLN A 145 9.16 -1.41 -12.72
C GLN A 145 8.05 -1.06 -11.73
N ASN A 146 8.01 0.17 -11.21
CA ASN A 146 6.93 0.63 -10.34
C ASN A 146 5.58 0.63 -11.06
N GLU A 147 5.53 1.06 -12.32
CA GLU A 147 4.29 1.04 -13.12
C GLU A 147 3.82 -0.39 -13.41
N GLU A 148 4.73 -1.28 -13.78
CA GLU A 148 4.43 -2.70 -14.00
C GLU A 148 3.93 -3.38 -12.72
N LEU A 149 4.57 -3.10 -11.58
CA LEU A 149 4.14 -3.60 -10.28
C LEU A 149 2.74 -3.10 -9.92
N LYS A 150 2.47 -1.80 -10.07
CA LYS A 150 1.15 -1.21 -9.84
C LYS A 150 0.07 -1.85 -10.72
N ARG A 151 0.37 -2.10 -12.01
CA ARG A 151 -0.56 -2.79 -12.93
C ARG A 151 -0.83 -4.22 -12.50
N THR A 152 0.22 -4.96 -12.11
CA THR A 152 0.11 -6.35 -11.65
C THR A 152 -0.76 -6.45 -10.38
N ILE A 153 -0.51 -5.59 -9.39
CA ILE A 153 -1.32 -5.51 -8.17
C ILE A 153 -2.78 -5.20 -8.52
N SER A 154 -3.04 -4.18 -9.34
CA SER A 154 -4.40 -3.80 -9.75
C SER A 154 -5.14 -4.93 -10.49
N ASN A 155 -4.45 -5.67 -11.36
CA ASN A 155 -5.05 -6.80 -12.08
C ASN A 155 -5.36 -7.97 -11.15
N ARG A 156 -4.45 -8.30 -10.24
CA ARG A 156 -4.66 -9.32 -9.20
C ARG A 156 -5.90 -9.01 -8.36
N ASP A 157 -6.03 -7.76 -7.90
CA ASP A 157 -7.13 -7.32 -7.04
C ASP A 157 -8.48 -7.33 -7.79
N LYS A 158 -8.48 -6.95 -9.07
CA LYS A 158 -9.66 -7.08 -9.93
C LYS A 158 -10.08 -8.55 -10.08
N MET A 159 -9.12 -9.45 -10.31
CA MET A 159 -9.38 -10.88 -10.44
C MET A 159 -10.01 -11.46 -9.17
N TYR A 160 -9.47 -11.14 -7.99
CA TYR A 160 -10.06 -11.57 -6.73
C TYR A 160 -11.49 -11.05 -6.54
N SER A 161 -11.75 -9.79 -6.91
CA SER A 161 -13.09 -9.21 -6.83
C SER A 161 -14.11 -9.91 -7.74
N VAL A 162 -13.69 -10.28 -8.96
CA VAL A 162 -14.56 -11.01 -9.91
C VAL A 162 -14.84 -12.44 -9.39
N ILE A 163 -13.79 -13.18 -9.02
CA ILE A 163 -13.93 -14.55 -8.54
C ILE A 163 -14.85 -14.61 -7.32
N ALA A 164 -14.62 -13.74 -6.33
CA ALA A 164 -15.43 -13.75 -5.12
C ALA A 164 -16.89 -13.32 -5.38
N HIS A 165 -17.14 -12.40 -6.33
CA HIS A 165 -18.48 -12.04 -6.75
C HIS A 165 -19.19 -13.22 -7.41
N ASP A 166 -18.53 -13.91 -8.33
CA ASP A 166 -19.14 -14.99 -9.12
C ASP A 166 -19.35 -16.27 -8.28
N LEU A 167 -18.56 -16.45 -7.21
CA LEU A 167 -18.75 -17.55 -6.25
C LEU A 167 -19.81 -17.24 -5.20
N ARG A 168 -20.10 -15.98 -4.88
CA ARG A 168 -21.11 -15.60 -3.88
C ARG A 168 -22.50 -16.15 -4.22
N SER A 169 -22.94 -16.01 -5.46
CA SER A 169 -24.28 -16.41 -5.88
C SER A 169 -24.52 -17.92 -5.75
N PRO A 170 -23.67 -18.82 -6.29
CA PRO A 170 -23.85 -20.26 -6.10
C PRO A 170 -23.73 -20.69 -4.64
N MET A 171 -22.82 -20.08 -3.86
CA MET A 171 -22.68 -20.39 -2.43
C MET A 171 -23.91 -19.96 -1.62
N ALA A 172 -24.51 -18.81 -1.93
CA ALA A 172 -25.77 -18.39 -1.31
C ALA A 172 -26.91 -19.38 -1.60
N SER A 173 -26.96 -19.93 -2.81
CA SER A 173 -27.95 -20.95 -3.20
C SER A 173 -27.72 -22.27 -2.46
N ILE A 174 -26.48 -22.74 -2.36
CA ILE A 174 -26.11 -23.96 -1.62
C ILE A 174 -26.49 -23.82 -0.14
N ARG A 175 -26.12 -22.70 0.48
CA ARG A 175 -26.46 -22.40 1.88
C ARG A 175 -27.97 -22.39 2.10
N MET A 176 -28.72 -21.76 1.19
CA MET A 176 -30.18 -21.73 1.29
C MET A 176 -30.79 -23.16 1.28
N VAL A 177 -30.34 -24.03 0.38
CA VAL A 177 -30.80 -25.41 0.27
C VAL A 177 -30.42 -26.20 1.51
N LEU A 178 -29.19 -26.10 1.98
CA LEU A 178 -28.75 -26.82 3.18
C LEU A 178 -29.48 -26.35 4.44
N ASN A 179 -29.66 -25.02 4.62
CA ASN A 179 -30.46 -24.47 5.72
C ASN A 179 -31.90 -24.98 5.71
N LEU A 180 -32.55 -25.02 4.53
CA LEU A 180 -33.89 -25.60 4.41
C LEU A 180 -33.88 -27.09 4.77
N ALA A 181 -32.90 -27.85 4.30
CA ALA A 181 -32.80 -29.28 4.60
C ALA A 181 -32.65 -29.53 6.12
N VAL A 182 -31.73 -28.84 6.80
CA VAL A 182 -31.49 -28.99 8.25
C VAL A 182 -32.70 -28.56 9.08
N ASN A 183 -33.47 -27.55 8.64
CA ASN A 183 -34.65 -27.07 9.38
C ASN A 183 -35.91 -27.90 9.13
N VAL A 184 -36.01 -28.64 8.02
CA VAL A 184 -37.19 -29.45 7.64
C VAL A 184 -37.04 -30.92 8.03
N VAL A 185 -35.79 -31.42 7.99
CA VAL A 185 -35.49 -32.84 8.24
C VAL A 185 -35.08 -33.01 9.71
N SER A 186 -35.70 -33.98 10.40
CA SER A 186 -35.31 -34.36 11.76
C SER A 186 -34.43 -35.61 11.78
N PRO A 187 -33.59 -35.78 12.83
CA PRO A 187 -32.80 -37.01 13.02
C PRO A 187 -33.65 -38.28 13.00
N GLU A 188 -34.88 -38.20 13.50
CA GLU A 188 -35.86 -39.31 13.52
C GLU A 188 -36.28 -39.74 12.10
N THR A 189 -36.26 -38.83 11.13
CA THR A 189 -36.70 -39.08 9.75
C THR A 189 -35.59 -39.68 8.88
N VAL A 190 -34.34 -39.27 9.06
CA VAL A 190 -33.21 -39.64 8.18
C VAL A 190 -32.11 -40.42 8.91
N GLY A 191 -32.18 -40.52 10.23
CA GLY A 191 -31.16 -41.12 11.07
C GLY A 191 -30.06 -40.10 11.45
N ASP A 192 -29.45 -40.30 12.63
CA ASP A 192 -28.46 -39.39 13.23
C ASP A 192 -27.23 -39.16 12.34
N GLU A 193 -26.78 -40.17 11.59
CA GLU A 193 -25.61 -40.09 10.72
C GLU A 193 -25.85 -39.17 9.54
N ILE A 194 -26.98 -39.27 8.85
CA ILE A 194 -27.33 -38.42 7.69
C ILE A 194 -27.62 -37.00 8.17
N PHE A 195 -28.31 -36.83 9.29
CA PHE A 195 -28.56 -35.52 9.87
C PHE A 195 -27.23 -34.83 10.25
N GLY A 196 -26.31 -35.57 10.86
CA GLY A 196 -24.96 -35.05 11.19
C GLY A 196 -24.15 -34.60 9.97
N LEU A 197 -24.27 -35.33 8.84
CA LEU A 197 -23.62 -34.92 7.58
C LEU A 197 -24.25 -33.66 6.98
N LEU A 198 -25.58 -33.54 7.03
CA LEU A 198 -26.28 -32.34 6.56
C LEU A 198 -25.93 -31.11 7.40
N ASP A 199 -25.92 -31.24 8.73
CA ASP A 199 -25.55 -30.16 9.65
C ASP A 199 -24.09 -29.71 9.43
N LYS A 200 -23.17 -30.66 9.26
CA LYS A 200 -21.78 -30.37 8.92
C LYS A 200 -21.67 -29.64 7.58
N ALA A 201 -22.34 -30.11 6.53
CA ALA A 201 -22.32 -29.48 5.21
C ALA A 201 -22.92 -28.07 5.25
N ASN A 202 -23.95 -27.83 6.07
CA ASN A 202 -24.52 -26.51 6.27
C ASN A 202 -23.53 -25.56 6.92
N ARG A 203 -22.83 -25.97 7.98
CA ARG A 203 -21.79 -25.16 8.64
C ARG A 203 -20.65 -24.84 7.70
N GLU A 204 -20.13 -25.82 6.95
CA GLU A 204 -19.05 -25.58 5.97
C GLU A 204 -19.48 -24.59 4.85
N SER A 205 -20.75 -24.66 4.44
CA SER A 205 -21.33 -23.73 3.46
C SER A 205 -21.43 -22.30 4.01
N GLU A 206 -21.82 -22.12 5.27
CA GLU A 206 -21.86 -20.82 5.95
C GLU A 206 -20.46 -20.23 6.09
N GLU A 207 -19.49 -21.01 6.55
CA GLU A 207 -18.09 -20.58 6.67
C GLU A 207 -17.50 -20.16 5.33
N THR A 208 -17.77 -20.91 4.26
CA THR A 208 -17.29 -20.58 2.91
C THR A 208 -17.92 -19.29 2.39
N HIS A 209 -19.20 -19.08 2.66
CA HIS A 209 -19.89 -17.84 2.29
C HIS A 209 -19.29 -16.62 3.00
N ASP A 210 -19.03 -16.74 4.30
CA ASP A 210 -18.42 -15.67 5.10
C ASP A 210 -16.99 -15.37 4.65
N LEU A 211 -16.22 -16.40 4.28
CA LEU A 211 -14.89 -16.24 3.69
C LEU A 211 -14.96 -15.42 2.39
N LEU A 212 -15.89 -15.75 1.49
CA LEU A 212 -16.06 -15.02 0.23
C LEU A 212 -16.49 -13.56 0.47
N ASP A 213 -17.36 -13.34 1.45
CA ASP A 213 -17.81 -11.99 1.81
C ASP A 213 -16.64 -11.13 2.37
N ASN A 214 -15.83 -11.73 3.23
CA ASN A 214 -14.63 -11.08 3.77
C ASN A 214 -13.60 -10.81 2.66
N LEU A 215 -13.37 -11.74 1.73
CA LEU A 215 -12.48 -11.56 0.58
C LEU A 215 -12.96 -10.41 -0.32
N LEU A 216 -14.26 -10.30 -0.59
CA LEU A 216 -14.84 -9.21 -1.37
C LEU A 216 -14.70 -7.85 -0.65
N LYS A 217 -14.95 -7.79 0.65
CA LYS A 217 -14.77 -6.57 1.45
C LYS A 217 -13.30 -6.15 1.46
N TRP A 218 -12.39 -7.11 1.64
CA TRP A 218 -10.97 -6.87 1.61
C TRP A 218 -10.49 -6.35 0.25
N THR A 219 -10.88 -6.99 -0.86
CA THR A 219 -10.49 -6.54 -2.21
C THR A 219 -11.03 -5.15 -2.55
N LYS A 220 -12.27 -4.84 -2.15
CA LYS A 220 -12.82 -3.48 -2.29
C LYS A 220 -12.07 -2.46 -1.44
N SER A 221 -11.63 -2.87 -0.24
CA SER A 221 -10.80 -2.05 0.65
C SER A 221 -9.46 -1.70 0.00
N GLN A 222 -8.74 -2.68 -0.54
CA GLN A 222 -7.43 -2.50 -1.17
C GLN A 222 -7.49 -1.67 -2.46
N THR A 223 -8.55 -1.81 -3.24
CA THR A 223 -8.70 -1.09 -4.52
C THR A 223 -9.26 0.33 -4.38
N GLY A 224 -9.50 0.81 -3.16
CA GLY A 224 -10.10 2.12 -2.91
C GLY A 224 -11.55 2.26 -3.38
N ARG A 225 -12.19 1.15 -3.78
CA ARG A 225 -13.59 1.12 -4.25
C ARG A 225 -14.61 0.96 -3.13
N LEU A 226 -14.15 0.86 -1.89
CA LEU A 226 -15.02 0.82 -0.73
C LEU A 226 -15.46 2.27 -0.44
N ASN A 227 -16.73 2.56 -0.61
CA ASN A 227 -17.32 3.83 -0.21
C ASN A 227 -17.36 3.85 1.33
N VAL A 228 -16.60 4.75 1.94
CA VAL A 228 -16.61 4.97 3.39
C VAL A 228 -17.63 6.06 3.67
N VAL A 229 -18.65 5.75 4.50
CA VAL A 229 -19.69 6.70 4.90
C VAL A 229 -19.47 7.08 6.35
N TYR A 230 -18.75 8.19 6.57
CA TYR A 230 -18.51 8.69 7.92
C TYR A 230 -19.77 9.30 8.51
N GLN A 231 -20.08 8.90 9.74
CA GLN A 231 -21.17 9.45 10.54
C GLN A 231 -20.83 9.42 12.03
N ASP A 232 -21.57 10.20 12.81
CA ASP A 232 -21.45 10.17 14.27
C ASP A 232 -22.26 9.00 14.81
N ILE A 233 -21.62 8.15 15.61
CA ILE A 233 -22.15 6.86 16.06
C ILE A 233 -21.99 6.77 17.57
N ASP A 234 -23.09 6.54 18.28
CA ASP A 234 -23.08 6.19 19.69
C ASP A 234 -22.70 4.71 19.84
N LEU A 235 -21.65 4.42 20.61
CA LEU A 235 -21.20 3.04 20.82
C LEU A 235 -22.21 2.21 21.62
N ASP A 236 -23.01 2.83 22.48
CA ASP A 236 -24.09 2.16 23.22
C ASP A 236 -25.21 1.65 22.31
N ASP A 237 -25.38 2.26 21.12
CA ASP A 237 -26.39 1.81 20.16
C ASP A 237 -25.92 0.60 19.34
N ILE A 238 -24.61 0.48 19.09
CA ILE A 238 -24.12 -0.54 18.15
C ILE A 238 -23.47 -1.74 18.83
N VAL A 239 -22.69 -1.55 19.90
CA VAL A 239 -21.94 -2.63 20.53
C VAL A 239 -22.86 -3.70 21.13
N PRO A 240 -23.90 -3.34 21.95
CA PRO A 240 -24.82 -4.31 22.49
C PRO A 240 -25.55 -5.10 21.41
N GLY A 241 -26.03 -4.43 20.35
CA GLY A 241 -26.75 -5.07 19.26
C GLY A 241 -25.90 -6.12 18.51
N VAL A 242 -24.58 -5.90 18.38
CA VAL A 242 -23.68 -6.92 17.81
C VAL A 242 -23.43 -8.05 18.79
N VAL A 243 -23.24 -7.75 20.09
CA VAL A 243 -23.04 -8.78 21.13
C VAL A 243 -24.25 -9.71 21.24
N ASP A 244 -25.47 -9.17 21.16
CA ASP A 244 -26.71 -9.95 21.27
C ASP A 244 -26.82 -11.03 20.16
N ILE A 245 -26.31 -10.76 18.96
CA ILE A 245 -26.27 -11.76 17.88
C ILE A 245 -25.44 -13.01 18.29
N PHE A 246 -24.36 -12.82 19.06
CA PHE A 246 -23.47 -13.89 19.46
C PHE A 246 -23.87 -14.59 20.77
N LYS A 247 -24.82 -14.05 21.55
CA LYS A 247 -25.26 -14.64 22.83
C LYS A 247 -25.74 -16.09 22.66
N MET A 248 -26.61 -16.32 21.68
CA MET A 248 -27.14 -17.67 21.44
C MET A 248 -26.02 -18.66 21.07
N ILE A 249 -25.08 -18.25 20.24
CA ILE A 249 -23.94 -19.10 19.84
C ILE A 249 -23.03 -19.38 21.03
N ALA A 250 -22.77 -18.40 21.87
CA ALA A 250 -21.97 -18.52 23.07
C ALA A 250 -22.66 -19.46 24.11
N GLU A 251 -23.98 -19.32 24.29
CA GLU A 251 -24.78 -20.20 25.16
C GLU A 251 -24.74 -21.67 24.70
N MET A 252 -24.87 -21.91 23.38
CA MET A 252 -24.78 -23.27 22.82
C MET A 252 -23.39 -23.89 23.06
N LYS A 253 -22.31 -23.06 23.05
CA LYS A 253 -20.93 -23.48 23.37
C LYS A 253 -20.64 -23.44 24.87
N LYS A 254 -21.61 -23.06 25.74
CA LYS A 254 -21.50 -22.88 27.18
C LYS A 254 -20.38 -21.87 27.54
N ILE A 255 -20.26 -20.79 26.77
CA ILE A 255 -19.35 -19.68 26.98
C ILE A 255 -20.14 -18.52 27.62
N ASP A 256 -19.60 -17.91 28.66
CA ASP A 256 -20.21 -16.77 29.34
C ASP A 256 -19.83 -15.46 28.61
N LEU A 257 -20.71 -15.01 27.68
CA LEU A 257 -20.49 -13.78 26.92
C LEU A 257 -21.11 -12.57 27.63
N LYS A 258 -20.25 -11.61 28.01
CA LYS A 258 -20.64 -10.40 28.75
C LYS A 258 -20.35 -9.14 27.97
N TYR A 259 -21.34 -8.25 27.93
CA TYR A 259 -21.11 -6.84 27.62
C TYR A 259 -20.97 -6.07 28.92
N LEU A 260 -19.87 -5.37 29.08
CA LEU A 260 -19.59 -4.52 30.23
C LEU A 260 -19.82 -3.07 29.78
N PRO A 261 -20.91 -2.42 30.23
CA PRO A 261 -21.20 -1.04 29.83
C PRO A 261 -20.09 -0.10 30.33
N ALA A 262 -19.78 0.92 29.53
CA ALA A 262 -18.79 1.92 29.91
C ALA A 262 -19.38 2.91 30.93
N ASP A 263 -18.47 3.55 31.70
CA ASP A 263 -18.86 4.59 32.67
C ASP A 263 -19.34 5.87 31.99
N GLU A 264 -18.96 6.11 30.73
CA GLU A 264 -19.36 7.27 29.95
C GLU A 264 -19.81 6.86 28.53
N LYS A 265 -20.81 7.60 28.00
CA LYS A 265 -21.23 7.43 26.60
C LYS A 265 -20.18 8.02 25.68
N LEU A 266 -19.76 7.25 24.67
CA LEU A 266 -18.79 7.67 23.68
C LEU A 266 -19.42 7.71 22.28
N THR A 267 -19.38 8.88 21.66
CA THR A 267 -19.73 9.06 20.25
C THR A 267 -18.46 9.10 19.41
N VAL A 268 -18.36 8.21 18.43
CA VAL A 268 -17.24 8.12 17.49
C VAL A 268 -17.63 8.65 16.13
N HIS A 269 -16.65 9.11 15.35
CA HIS A 269 -16.84 9.53 13.97
C HIS A 269 -16.25 8.48 13.04
N GLY A 270 -17.11 7.71 12.35
CA GLY A 270 -16.64 6.58 11.54
C GLY A 270 -17.73 5.96 10.66
N ASP A 271 -17.38 4.87 9.99
CA ASP A 271 -18.31 4.09 9.17
C ASP A 271 -18.93 2.95 9.99
N ASN A 272 -20.25 3.00 10.13
CA ASN A 272 -21.04 2.07 10.95
C ASN A 272 -20.88 0.59 10.53
N ASP A 273 -20.87 0.32 9.23
CA ASP A 273 -20.80 -1.05 8.72
C ASP A 273 -19.40 -1.63 8.89
N MET A 274 -18.36 -0.80 8.73
CA MET A 274 -16.99 -1.20 9.03
C MET A 274 -16.79 -1.50 10.50
N ILE A 275 -17.25 -0.64 11.40
CA ILE A 275 -17.15 -0.82 12.86
C ILE A 275 -17.86 -2.09 13.29
N LYS A 276 -19.11 -2.30 12.84
CA LYS A 276 -19.85 -3.55 13.10
C LYS A 276 -19.12 -4.78 12.57
N THR A 277 -18.49 -4.68 11.40
CA THR A 277 -17.73 -5.78 10.82
C THR A 277 -16.50 -6.12 11.65
N ILE A 278 -15.77 -5.11 12.17
CA ILE A 278 -14.63 -5.35 13.08
C ILE A 278 -15.12 -6.07 14.34
N ILE A 279 -16.17 -5.56 15.01
CA ILE A 279 -16.69 -6.15 16.24
C ILE A 279 -17.14 -7.61 16.01
N ARG A 280 -17.85 -7.89 14.91
CA ARG A 280 -18.28 -9.25 14.54
C ARG A 280 -17.12 -10.20 14.34
N ASN A 281 -16.07 -9.77 13.60
CA ASN A 281 -14.90 -10.60 13.37
C ASN A 281 -14.15 -10.90 14.67
N LEU A 282 -13.97 -9.91 15.55
CA LEU A 282 -13.31 -10.11 16.84
C LEU A 282 -14.12 -11.00 17.77
N LEU A 283 -15.45 -10.81 17.83
CA LEU A 283 -16.35 -11.65 18.63
C LEU A 283 -16.41 -13.09 18.10
N SER A 284 -16.50 -13.27 16.79
CA SER A 284 -16.47 -14.59 16.16
C SER A 284 -15.20 -15.35 16.54
N ASN A 285 -14.05 -14.68 16.46
CA ASN A 285 -12.77 -15.27 16.88
C ASN A 285 -12.79 -15.61 18.38
N ALA A 286 -13.21 -14.69 19.25
CA ALA A 286 -13.26 -14.90 20.68
C ALA A 286 -14.12 -16.13 21.05
N VAL A 287 -15.33 -16.26 20.49
CA VAL A 287 -16.21 -17.41 20.73
C VAL A 287 -15.66 -18.70 20.11
N LYS A 288 -14.94 -18.60 18.99
CA LYS A 288 -14.31 -19.74 18.32
C LYS A 288 -13.14 -20.33 19.12
N PHE A 289 -12.30 -19.47 19.72
CA PHE A 289 -11.08 -19.89 20.40
C PHE A 289 -11.22 -20.02 21.92
N THR A 290 -12.39 -19.72 22.49
CA THR A 290 -12.68 -19.89 23.91
C THR A 290 -13.23 -21.30 24.19
N PRO A 291 -12.65 -22.07 25.13
CA PRO A 291 -13.19 -23.36 25.57
C PRO A 291 -14.51 -23.22 26.34
N GLU A 292 -15.26 -24.32 26.40
CA GLU A 292 -16.46 -24.45 27.23
C GLU A 292 -16.17 -24.08 28.72
N GLY A 293 -17.10 -23.36 29.36
CA GLY A 293 -17.02 -22.93 30.76
C GLY A 293 -16.16 -21.69 31.00
N LYS A 294 -15.60 -21.10 29.96
CA LYS A 294 -14.84 -19.83 30.04
C LYS A 294 -15.70 -18.64 29.62
N SER A 295 -15.14 -17.44 29.70
CA SER A 295 -15.85 -16.19 29.39
C SER A 295 -15.22 -15.37 28.26
N VAL A 296 -16.07 -14.59 27.61
CA VAL A 296 -15.70 -13.54 26.66
C VAL A 296 -16.33 -12.24 27.14
N GLU A 297 -15.55 -11.16 27.17
CA GLU A 297 -15.98 -9.85 27.63
C GLU A 297 -15.80 -8.82 26.53
N VAL A 298 -16.83 -7.98 26.31
CA VAL A 298 -16.81 -6.87 25.37
C VAL A 298 -17.02 -5.57 26.12
N PHE A 299 -16.14 -4.63 25.95
CA PHE A 299 -16.22 -3.31 26.57
C PHE A 299 -15.50 -2.26 25.72
N TYR A 300 -15.82 -1.00 25.96
CA TYR A 300 -15.05 0.10 25.37
C TYR A 300 -14.70 1.13 26.45
N LYS A 301 -13.66 1.93 26.17
CA LYS A 301 -13.17 3.01 27.04
C LYS A 301 -12.60 4.15 26.22
N ARG A 302 -12.59 5.35 26.79
CA ARG A 302 -11.90 6.50 26.22
C ARG A 302 -10.39 6.33 26.37
N GLU A 303 -9.66 6.65 25.31
CA GLU A 303 -8.20 6.68 25.27
C GLU A 303 -7.75 7.94 24.52
N GLY A 304 -7.58 9.05 25.25
CA GLY A 304 -7.32 10.36 24.66
C GLY A 304 -8.43 10.81 23.72
N ASP A 305 -8.09 11.04 22.45
CA ASP A 305 -9.03 11.45 21.39
C ASP A 305 -9.72 10.27 20.69
N PHE A 306 -9.57 9.05 21.21
CA PHE A 306 -10.12 7.82 20.64
C PHE A 306 -11.03 7.10 21.62
N ALA A 307 -11.98 6.34 21.09
CA ALA A 307 -12.62 5.25 21.80
C ALA A 307 -11.87 3.95 21.45
N ARG A 308 -11.47 3.18 22.46
CA ARG A 308 -10.93 1.82 22.29
C ARG A 308 -11.99 0.80 22.61
N ILE A 309 -12.36 -0.01 21.64
CA ILE A 309 -13.29 -1.14 21.76
C ILE A 309 -12.45 -2.39 21.96
N ASN A 310 -12.77 -3.19 23.00
CA ASN A 310 -12.02 -4.37 23.41
C ASN A 310 -12.93 -5.60 23.39
N VAL A 311 -12.38 -6.70 22.89
CA VAL A 311 -12.95 -8.05 22.99
C VAL A 311 -11.90 -8.91 23.68
N ARG A 312 -12.15 -9.28 24.94
CA ARG A 312 -11.27 -10.10 25.76
C ARG A 312 -11.83 -11.53 25.80
N ASP A 313 -10.99 -12.47 25.50
CA ASP A 313 -11.29 -13.89 25.64
C ASP A 313 -10.37 -14.56 26.65
N HIS A 314 -10.86 -15.63 27.28
CA HIS A 314 -10.08 -16.50 28.17
C HIS A 314 -9.78 -17.83 27.47
N GLY A 315 -9.51 -17.75 26.17
CA GLY A 315 -9.29 -18.89 25.29
C GLY A 315 -7.83 -19.33 25.18
N ILE A 316 -7.52 -19.87 24.00
CA ILE A 316 -6.16 -20.29 23.64
C ILE A 316 -5.32 -19.04 23.39
N CYS A 317 -4.15 -18.97 24.05
CA CYS A 317 -3.24 -17.84 23.92
C CYS A 317 -2.53 -17.85 22.57
N ILE A 318 -2.14 -16.66 22.13
CA ILE A 318 -1.37 -16.47 20.90
C ILE A 318 0.12 -16.57 21.28
N ASP A 319 0.89 -17.29 20.46
CA ASP A 319 2.34 -17.34 20.59
C ASP A 319 2.93 -15.92 20.55
N PRO A 320 3.79 -15.53 21.54
CA PRO A 320 4.42 -14.22 21.56
C PRO A 320 5.15 -13.83 20.27
N GLU A 321 5.72 -14.80 19.53
CA GLU A 321 6.40 -14.54 18.27
C GLU A 321 5.41 -14.14 17.16
N ARG A 322 4.13 -14.53 17.28
CA ARG A 322 3.07 -14.27 16.29
C ARG A 322 2.25 -13.02 16.60
N VAL A 323 2.24 -12.52 17.83
CA VAL A 323 1.46 -11.34 18.24
C VAL A 323 1.73 -10.14 17.33
N GLY A 324 2.99 -9.89 16.95
CA GLY A 324 3.39 -8.77 16.10
C GLY A 324 2.98 -8.91 14.61
N SER A 325 2.67 -10.12 14.15
CA SER A 325 2.39 -10.40 12.73
C SER A 325 0.95 -10.81 12.43
N ILE A 326 0.13 -11.08 13.47
CA ILE A 326 -1.21 -11.71 13.32
C ILE A 326 -2.19 -10.90 12.45
N PHE A 327 -2.01 -9.59 12.34
CA PHE A 327 -2.80 -8.73 11.45
C PHE A 327 -2.23 -8.64 10.03
N HIS A 328 -1.02 -9.18 9.77
CA HIS A 328 -0.32 -9.06 8.49
C HIS A 328 -0.12 -10.39 7.77
N THR A 329 -0.04 -11.49 8.51
CA THR A 329 0.11 -12.84 7.97
C THR A 329 -1.27 -13.48 7.84
N GLY A 330 -1.60 -14.00 6.64
CA GLY A 330 -2.81 -14.82 6.44
C GLY A 330 -2.70 -16.21 7.08
N GLU A 331 -1.83 -16.38 8.08
CA GLU A 331 -1.64 -17.63 8.80
C GLU A 331 -2.80 -17.90 9.74
N THR A 332 -3.28 -19.14 9.72
CA THR A 332 -4.40 -19.62 10.52
C THR A 332 -3.92 -20.50 11.68
N THR A 333 -4.70 -20.52 12.76
CA THR A 333 -4.50 -21.42 13.90
C THR A 333 -5.75 -22.26 14.06
N TYR A 334 -5.59 -23.54 14.42
CA TYR A 334 -6.73 -24.42 14.70
C TYR A 334 -7.46 -23.96 15.97
N ALA A 335 -8.78 -23.83 15.88
CA ALA A 335 -9.65 -23.51 17.00
C ALA A 335 -9.86 -24.72 17.92
N THR A 336 -10.48 -24.49 19.09
CA THR A 336 -10.81 -25.52 20.07
C THR A 336 -11.69 -26.66 19.54
N GLY A 337 -12.40 -26.42 18.42
CA GLY A 337 -13.24 -27.42 17.73
C GLY A 337 -12.61 -28.03 16.48
N GLY A 338 -11.33 -27.77 16.16
CA GLY A 338 -10.68 -28.22 14.93
C GLY A 338 -11.04 -27.39 13.69
N GLU A 339 -11.74 -26.27 13.87
CA GLU A 339 -12.11 -25.34 12.79
C GLU A 339 -10.89 -24.47 12.41
N GLU A 340 -10.60 -24.39 11.12
CA GLU A 340 -9.53 -23.56 10.59
C GLU A 340 -10.04 -22.14 10.30
N GLY A 341 -9.29 -21.10 10.65
CA GLY A 341 -9.65 -19.72 10.32
C GLY A 341 -9.27 -19.35 8.90
N SER A 342 -9.91 -18.35 8.30
CA SER A 342 -9.58 -17.86 6.95
C SER A 342 -8.32 -17.00 6.88
N GLY A 343 -7.79 -16.54 8.00
CA GLY A 343 -6.68 -15.58 8.08
C GLY A 343 -7.00 -14.15 7.59
N LEU A 344 -8.11 -13.97 6.88
CA LEU A 344 -8.51 -12.68 6.29
C LEU A 344 -9.24 -11.74 7.26
N GLY A 345 -9.91 -12.31 8.29
CA GLY A 345 -10.75 -11.54 9.21
C GLY A 345 -9.97 -10.47 9.98
N LEU A 346 -8.79 -10.81 10.51
CA LEU A 346 -7.95 -9.86 11.26
C LEU A 346 -7.30 -8.80 10.34
N GLN A 347 -6.89 -9.18 9.13
CA GLN A 347 -6.41 -8.21 8.13
C GLN A 347 -7.50 -7.19 7.79
N LEU A 348 -8.74 -7.65 7.61
CA LEU A 348 -9.87 -6.78 7.36
C LEU A 348 -10.14 -5.85 8.55
N CYS A 349 -10.01 -6.35 9.79
CA CYS A 349 -10.14 -5.52 11.00
C CYS A 349 -9.11 -4.38 11.01
N GLN A 350 -7.85 -4.68 10.72
CA GLN A 350 -6.79 -3.68 10.64
C GLN A 350 -7.05 -2.64 9.55
N ASP A 351 -7.42 -3.07 8.35
CA ASP A 351 -7.72 -2.18 7.23
C ASP A 351 -8.92 -1.27 7.55
N PHE A 352 -9.97 -1.79 8.15
CA PHE A 352 -11.15 -1.03 8.51
C PHE A 352 -10.90 -0.07 9.67
N ALA A 353 -10.11 -0.47 10.67
CA ALA A 353 -9.70 0.43 11.74
C ALA A 353 -8.89 1.62 11.18
N ARG A 354 -7.91 1.36 10.31
CA ARG A 354 -7.11 2.40 9.65
C ARG A 354 -7.95 3.34 8.80
N LYS A 355 -8.92 2.83 8.03
CA LYS A 355 -9.84 3.65 7.23
C LYS A 355 -10.72 4.55 8.10
N ASN A 356 -11.03 4.13 9.32
CA ASN A 356 -11.74 4.95 10.30
C ASN A 356 -10.78 5.86 11.12
N GLY A 357 -9.50 5.94 10.76
CA GLY A 357 -8.53 6.81 11.42
C GLY A 357 -7.97 6.26 12.74
N GLY A 358 -8.19 4.96 13.01
CA GLY A 358 -7.69 4.26 14.17
C GLY A 358 -6.74 3.11 13.83
N GLU A 359 -6.58 2.17 14.75
CA GLU A 359 -5.69 1.02 14.64
C GLU A 359 -6.26 -0.19 15.39
N ALA A 360 -5.99 -1.43 14.89
CA ALA A 360 -6.29 -2.65 15.62
C ALA A 360 -5.02 -3.17 16.33
N GLN A 361 -5.20 -3.72 17.52
CA GLN A 361 -4.12 -4.22 18.38
C GLN A 361 -4.55 -5.51 19.08
N VAL A 362 -3.56 -6.29 19.52
CA VAL A 362 -3.78 -7.51 20.29
C VAL A 362 -2.78 -7.59 21.43
N GLU A 363 -3.26 -8.01 22.58
CA GLU A 363 -2.46 -8.37 23.77
C GLU A 363 -2.83 -9.80 24.13
N SER A 364 -1.85 -10.69 24.35
CA SER A 364 -2.08 -12.07 24.73
C SER A 364 -1.05 -12.50 25.76
N THR A 365 -1.53 -13.12 26.84
CA THR A 365 -0.69 -13.63 27.94
C THR A 365 -0.95 -15.12 28.09
N LEU A 366 0.12 -15.91 28.12
CA LEU A 366 0.03 -17.36 28.23
C LEU A 366 -0.75 -17.79 29.50
N GLY A 367 -1.85 -18.53 29.31
CA GLY A 367 -2.72 -19.01 30.40
C GLY A 367 -3.84 -18.04 30.82
N GLU A 368 -3.84 -16.79 30.34
CA GLU A 368 -4.85 -15.78 30.69
C GLU A 368 -5.85 -15.51 29.56
N GLY A 369 -5.45 -15.75 28.30
CA GLY A 369 -6.25 -15.50 27.10
C GLY A 369 -5.70 -14.35 26.27
N SER A 370 -6.58 -13.75 25.42
CA SER A 370 -6.21 -12.66 24.53
C SER A 370 -7.20 -11.49 24.62
N THR A 371 -6.71 -10.29 24.38
CA THR A 371 -7.53 -9.09 24.23
C THR A 371 -7.26 -8.48 22.87
N PHE A 372 -8.22 -8.58 21.98
CA PHE A 372 -8.21 -7.87 20.70
C PHE A 372 -8.91 -6.53 20.88
N SER A 373 -8.32 -5.48 20.35
CA SER A 373 -8.88 -4.13 20.46
C SER A 373 -8.70 -3.36 19.17
N PHE A 374 -9.53 -2.32 19.00
CA PHE A 374 -9.33 -1.34 17.94
C PHE A 374 -9.77 0.04 18.44
N THR A 375 -9.17 1.08 17.85
CA THR A 375 -9.46 2.47 18.16
C THR A 375 -10.23 3.14 17.04
N ILE A 376 -11.13 4.07 17.39
CA ILE A 376 -11.84 4.94 16.46
C ILE A 376 -11.80 6.38 17.04
N PRO A 377 -11.58 7.41 16.21
CA PRO A 377 -11.62 8.80 16.69
C PRO A 377 -12.95 9.15 17.32
N LEU A 378 -12.91 9.83 18.46
CA LEU A 378 -14.09 10.43 19.05
C LEU A 378 -14.60 11.56 18.17
N LYS A 379 -15.90 11.78 18.22
CA LYS A 379 -16.51 12.99 17.65
C LYS A 379 -15.82 14.20 18.25
N LYS A 380 -15.29 15.10 17.40
CA LYS A 380 -14.77 16.38 17.88
C LYS A 380 -15.95 17.25 18.35
N GLU A 381 -15.88 17.69 19.57
CA GLU A 381 -16.78 18.76 20.03
C GLU A 381 -16.43 20.02 19.24
N ALA A 382 -17.48 20.65 18.66
CA ALA A 382 -17.35 21.86 17.82
C ALA A 382 -17.10 23.09 18.67
#